data_50eb3ec87b8a8a46fabbf721bfed5a64
#
_entry.id   50eb3ec87b8a8a46fabbf721bfed5a64
#
_cell.length_a   1.000
_cell.length_b   1.000
_cell.length_c   1.000
_cell.angle_alpha   90.00
_cell.angle_beta   90.00
_cell.angle_gamma   90.00
#
_symmetry.space_group_name_H-M   'P 1'
#
loop_
_entity.id
_entity.type
_entity.pdbx_description
1 polymer ?
#
loop_
_entity_poly.entity_id
_entity_poly.type
_entity_poly.pdbx_seq_one_letter_code
_entity_poly.pdbx_strand_id
1 'polypeptide(L)'
;MKLPVRLLVLMFWIPASSSDVVMTQTPLSLPVSLGDQASISCRSSQSLVHSNGNTYLHWYLQKPGQSPKLLIYKVSNRFSGVPDRFSGSGSGTDFTLKISRVEAEDLGVYFCSQSTHVPYTFGGGTKLEIKRADAAPTVSIFPPSSEQLTSGGASVVCFLNNFYPKDINVKWKIDGSERQNGVLNSWTDQDSKDSTYSMSS
;
A
#
# COMPACT_ATOMS: atom_id res chain seq x y z
N MET A 1 19.18 -72.84 -8.60
CA MET A 1 18.97 -71.87 -7.50
C MET A 1 18.66 -70.51 -8.10
N LYS A 2 17.40 -70.08 -7.97
CA LYS A 2 16.99 -68.76 -8.49
C LYS A 2 16.90 -67.81 -7.31
N LEU A 3 17.71 -66.74 -7.31
CA LEU A 3 17.64 -65.64 -6.33
C LEU A 3 16.37 -64.80 -6.60
N PRO A 4 15.62 -64.41 -5.58
CA PRO A 4 14.49 -63.50 -5.76
C PRO A 4 15.02 -62.06 -5.83
N VAL A 5 14.65 -61.36 -6.91
CA VAL A 5 14.88 -59.94 -7.08
C VAL A 5 14.00 -59.21 -6.08
N ARG A 6 14.57 -58.65 -5.03
CA ARG A 6 13.91 -57.73 -4.12
C ARG A 6 13.72 -56.39 -4.85
N LEU A 7 12.50 -56.10 -5.22
CA LEU A 7 12.09 -54.78 -5.74
C LEU A 7 12.13 -53.76 -4.61
N LEU A 8 13.17 -52.90 -4.58
CA LEU A 8 13.30 -51.84 -3.65
C LEU A 8 12.39 -50.67 -4.15
N VAL A 9 11.20 -50.58 -3.61
CA VAL A 9 10.30 -49.43 -3.86
C VAL A 9 10.84 -48.24 -3.09
N LEU A 10 11.60 -47.37 -3.79
CA LEU A 10 11.95 -46.05 -3.28
C LEU A 10 10.68 -45.19 -3.28
N MET A 11 10.05 -45.09 -2.12
CA MET A 11 9.01 -44.07 -1.89
C MET A 11 9.71 -42.70 -1.89
N PHE A 12 9.63 -42.01 -3.04
CA PHE A 12 9.92 -40.58 -3.08
C PHE A 12 8.86 -39.86 -2.25
N TRP A 13 9.23 -39.44 -1.05
CA TRP A 13 8.50 -38.44 -0.32
C TRP A 13 8.63 -37.14 -1.11
N ILE A 14 7.62 -36.82 -1.92
CA ILE A 14 7.43 -35.49 -2.48
C ILE A 14 6.89 -34.68 -1.30
N PRO A 15 7.63 -33.69 -0.75
CA PRO A 15 7.04 -32.79 0.23
C PRO A 15 5.87 -32.11 -0.49
N ALA A 16 4.67 -32.20 0.09
CA ALA A 16 3.57 -31.40 -0.37
C ALA A 16 4.01 -29.95 -0.28
N SER A 17 4.24 -29.31 -1.42
CA SER A 17 4.48 -27.87 -1.49
C SER A 17 3.18 -27.20 -1.04
N SER A 18 3.09 -26.84 0.23
CA SER A 18 2.05 -25.93 0.67
C SER A 18 2.33 -24.60 -0.03
N SER A 19 1.49 -24.25 -1.01
CA SER A 19 1.57 -22.93 -1.61
C SER A 19 1.35 -21.88 -0.52
N ASP A 20 2.17 -20.83 -0.52
CA ASP A 20 2.03 -19.72 0.41
C ASP A 20 0.61 -19.14 0.36
N VAL A 21 0.09 -18.73 1.50
CA VAL A 21 -1.22 -18.11 1.57
C VAL A 21 -1.15 -16.72 0.92
N VAL A 22 -1.89 -16.53 -0.17
CA VAL A 22 -1.98 -15.23 -0.84
C VAL A 22 -3.04 -14.38 -0.15
N MET A 23 -2.66 -13.14 0.22
CA MET A 23 -3.53 -12.15 0.83
C MET A 23 -3.83 -11.05 -0.19
N THR A 24 -5.08 -10.92 -0.60
CA THR A 24 -5.53 -9.92 -1.59
C THR A 24 -6.31 -8.82 -0.88
N GLN A 25 -5.86 -7.57 -1.02
CA GLN A 25 -6.55 -6.39 -0.49
C GLN A 25 -7.23 -5.59 -1.60
N THR A 26 -8.40 -5.05 -1.28
CA THR A 26 -9.17 -4.16 -2.16
C THR A 26 -9.87 -3.06 -1.34
N PRO A 27 -9.89 -1.82 -1.86
CA PRO A 27 -9.19 -1.32 -3.06
C PRO A 27 -7.69 -1.11 -2.81
N LEU A 28 -6.91 -0.80 -3.85
CA LEU A 28 -5.50 -0.41 -3.72
C LEU A 28 -5.35 1.03 -3.21
N SER A 29 -6.24 1.91 -3.65
CA SER A 29 -6.37 3.31 -3.20
C SER A 29 -7.80 3.60 -2.81
N LEU A 30 -7.99 4.29 -1.70
CA LEU A 30 -9.29 4.62 -1.13
C LEU A 30 -9.34 6.11 -0.79
N PRO A 31 -9.75 6.97 -1.74
CA PRO A 31 -10.03 8.37 -1.46
C PRO A 31 -11.37 8.50 -0.70
N VAL A 32 -11.35 9.17 0.45
CA VAL A 32 -12.51 9.33 1.33
C VAL A 32 -12.52 10.74 1.94
N SER A 33 -13.70 11.34 2.09
CA SER A 33 -13.82 12.64 2.76
C SER A 33 -13.66 12.51 4.27
N LEU A 34 -13.16 13.56 4.91
CA LEU A 34 -13.10 13.61 6.38
C LEU A 34 -14.50 13.46 6.98
N GLY A 35 -14.61 12.63 7.99
CA GLY A 35 -15.87 12.32 8.65
C GLY A 35 -16.66 11.18 8.03
N ASP A 36 -16.35 10.76 6.79
CA ASP A 36 -17.00 9.63 6.13
C ASP A 36 -16.49 8.28 6.65
N GLN A 37 -17.22 7.22 6.34
CA GLN A 37 -16.84 5.86 6.62
C GLN A 37 -15.90 5.31 5.52
N ALA A 38 -14.88 4.57 5.93
CA ALA A 38 -14.02 3.82 5.03
C ALA A 38 -14.12 2.31 5.31
N SER A 39 -13.96 1.49 4.27
CA SER A 39 -13.98 0.03 4.38
C SER A 39 -12.94 -0.57 3.45
N ILE A 40 -12.11 -1.46 3.99
CA ILE A 40 -11.04 -2.16 3.28
C ILE A 40 -11.28 -3.66 3.40
N SER A 41 -11.30 -4.35 2.26
CA SER A 41 -11.46 -5.81 2.21
C SER A 41 -10.11 -6.50 2.11
N CYS A 42 -10.00 -7.64 2.78
CA CYS A 42 -8.86 -8.55 2.70
C CYS A 42 -9.37 -9.97 2.51
N ARG A 43 -8.89 -10.65 1.47
CA ARG A 43 -9.23 -12.04 1.18
C ARG A 43 -7.98 -12.90 1.18
N SER A 44 -8.03 -14.04 1.87
CA SER A 44 -6.99 -15.06 1.85
C SER A 44 -7.33 -16.20 0.87
N SER A 45 -6.30 -16.77 0.26
CA SER A 45 -6.47 -17.93 -0.64
C SER A 45 -6.88 -19.22 0.08
N GLN A 46 -6.71 -19.27 1.40
CA GLN A 46 -7.08 -20.39 2.27
C GLN A 46 -7.71 -19.87 3.55
N SER A 47 -8.50 -20.73 4.23
CA SER A 47 -9.07 -20.40 5.55
C SER A 47 -7.97 -20.08 6.57
N LEU A 48 -8.17 -19.01 7.32
CA LEU A 48 -7.26 -18.57 8.39
C LEU A 48 -7.69 -19.09 9.79
N VAL A 49 -8.66 -20.01 9.84
CA VAL A 49 -9.05 -20.67 11.08
C VAL A 49 -7.97 -21.70 11.44
N HIS A 50 -7.29 -21.48 12.55
CA HIS A 50 -6.29 -22.39 13.08
C HIS A 50 -6.96 -23.57 13.81
N SER A 51 -6.26 -24.70 13.95
CA SER A 51 -6.77 -25.91 14.64
C SER A 51 -7.21 -25.67 16.09
N ASN A 52 -6.70 -24.63 16.75
CA ASN A 52 -7.13 -24.21 18.09
C ASN A 52 -8.40 -23.33 18.11
N GLY A 53 -9.07 -23.16 16.97
CA GLY A 53 -10.28 -22.35 16.82
C GLY A 53 -10.05 -20.83 16.68
N ASN A 54 -8.82 -20.34 16.81
CA ASN A 54 -8.51 -18.92 16.59
C ASN A 54 -8.28 -18.61 15.11
N THR A 55 -8.58 -17.37 14.73
CA THR A 55 -8.28 -16.83 13.39
C THR A 55 -7.21 -15.75 13.53
N TYR A 56 -6.03 -16.01 12.98
CA TYR A 56 -4.88 -15.11 13.13
C TYR A 56 -4.78 -14.18 11.92
N LEU A 57 -5.74 -13.29 11.81
CA LEU A 57 -5.71 -12.17 10.88
C LEU A 57 -5.49 -10.87 11.65
N HIS A 58 -4.62 -10.01 11.13
CA HIS A 58 -4.23 -8.76 11.78
C HIS A 58 -4.25 -7.61 10.78
N TRP A 59 -4.52 -6.39 11.28
CA TRP A 59 -4.48 -5.16 10.50
C TRP A 59 -3.45 -4.20 11.07
N TYR A 60 -2.71 -3.57 10.17
CA TYR A 60 -1.66 -2.60 10.47
C TYR A 60 -1.90 -1.31 9.70
N LEU A 61 -1.45 -0.21 10.27
CA LEU A 61 -1.34 1.10 9.61
C LEU A 61 0.11 1.52 9.54
N GLN A 62 0.58 1.85 8.37
CA GLN A 62 1.87 2.49 8.14
C GLN A 62 1.66 3.93 7.68
N LYS A 63 1.99 4.89 8.54
CA LYS A 63 2.01 6.31 8.19
C LYS A 63 3.28 6.65 7.40
N PRO A 64 3.27 7.72 6.57
CA PRO A 64 4.45 8.15 5.83
C PRO A 64 5.69 8.28 6.72
N GLY A 65 6.81 7.68 6.30
CA GLY A 65 8.07 7.71 7.03
C GLY A 65 8.10 6.95 8.37
N GLN A 66 7.06 6.18 8.71
CA GLN A 66 6.99 5.42 9.95
C GLN A 66 6.94 3.91 9.69
N SER A 67 7.30 3.13 10.72
CA SER A 67 7.09 1.69 10.71
C SER A 67 5.60 1.35 10.88
N PRO A 68 5.13 0.19 10.34
CA PRO A 68 3.77 -0.27 10.54
C PRO A 68 3.44 -0.44 12.03
N LYS A 69 2.24 -0.01 12.43
CA LYS A 69 1.70 -0.17 13.78
C LYS A 69 0.48 -1.08 13.75
N LEU A 70 0.40 -2.00 14.70
CA LEU A 70 -0.74 -2.90 14.85
C LEU A 70 -1.99 -2.12 15.27
N LEU A 71 -3.08 -2.32 14.55
CA LEU A 71 -4.41 -1.76 14.86
C LEU A 71 -5.35 -2.81 15.46
N ILE A 72 -5.51 -3.91 14.74
CA ILE A 72 -6.45 -4.98 15.07
C ILE A 72 -5.69 -6.30 15.06
N TYR A 73 -5.92 -7.15 16.03
CA TYR A 73 -5.40 -8.52 16.08
C TYR A 73 -6.51 -9.55 16.22
N LYS A 74 -6.28 -10.75 15.72
CA LYS A 74 -7.26 -11.85 15.72
C LYS A 74 -8.65 -11.37 15.28
N VAL A 75 -8.69 -10.80 14.06
CA VAL A 75 -9.90 -10.33 13.34
C VAL A 75 -10.51 -9.07 13.92
N SER A 76 -10.85 -9.01 15.20
CA SER A 76 -11.71 -7.96 15.77
C SER A 76 -11.19 -7.28 17.03
N ASN A 77 -10.07 -7.73 17.60
CA ASN A 77 -9.56 -7.17 18.84
C ASN A 77 -8.70 -5.94 18.57
N ARG A 78 -9.11 -4.78 19.06
CA ARG A 78 -8.30 -3.55 18.96
C ARG A 78 -7.07 -3.63 19.86
N PHE A 79 -5.92 -3.21 19.30
CA PHE A 79 -4.70 -3.07 20.09
C PHE A 79 -4.80 -1.87 21.02
N SER A 80 -4.05 -1.89 22.12
CA SER A 80 -4.08 -0.82 23.13
C SER A 80 -3.78 0.54 22.51
N GLY A 81 -4.61 1.55 22.79
CA GLY A 81 -4.48 2.90 22.30
C GLY A 81 -5.06 3.15 20.89
N VAL A 82 -5.59 2.11 20.24
CA VAL A 82 -6.29 2.28 18.95
C VAL A 82 -7.69 2.83 19.18
N PRO A 83 -8.09 3.95 18.50
CA PRO A 83 -9.41 4.55 18.64
C PRO A 83 -10.56 3.59 18.29
N ASP A 84 -11.72 3.80 18.88
CA ASP A 84 -12.92 2.96 18.74
C ASP A 84 -13.56 3.08 17.33
N ARG A 85 -13.21 4.10 16.55
CA ARG A 85 -13.62 4.23 15.15
C ARG A 85 -13.09 3.12 14.25
N PHE A 86 -12.02 2.39 14.67
CA PHE A 86 -11.49 1.23 13.96
C PHE A 86 -12.18 -0.05 14.44
N SER A 87 -12.66 -0.85 13.51
CA SER A 87 -13.25 -2.16 13.78
C SER A 87 -12.88 -3.16 12.69
N GLY A 88 -12.56 -4.38 13.10
CA GLY A 88 -12.32 -5.51 12.22
C GLY A 88 -13.44 -6.54 12.31
N SER A 89 -13.73 -7.20 11.21
CA SER A 89 -14.71 -8.28 11.14
C SER A 89 -14.34 -9.28 10.04
N GLY A 90 -15.06 -10.41 9.99
CA GLY A 90 -14.89 -11.43 8.98
C GLY A 90 -14.68 -12.82 9.58
N SER A 91 -14.59 -13.81 8.71
CA SER A 91 -14.33 -15.20 9.06
C SER A 91 -13.84 -15.99 7.86
N GLY A 92 -13.21 -17.14 8.10
CA GLY A 92 -12.77 -18.04 7.03
C GLY A 92 -11.69 -17.40 6.16
N THR A 93 -12.10 -16.88 5.02
CA THR A 93 -11.24 -16.27 4.00
C THR A 93 -11.47 -14.76 3.81
N ASP A 94 -12.59 -14.23 4.29
CA ASP A 94 -13.03 -12.88 3.94
C ASP A 94 -13.10 -11.98 5.18
N PHE A 95 -12.36 -10.89 5.15
CA PHE A 95 -12.18 -9.97 6.28
C PHE A 95 -12.33 -8.53 5.86
N THR A 96 -12.73 -7.68 6.80
CA THR A 96 -12.96 -6.27 6.55
C THR A 96 -12.46 -5.42 7.71
N LEU A 97 -11.71 -4.37 7.40
CA LEU A 97 -11.42 -3.27 8.30
C LEU A 97 -12.37 -2.13 7.98
N LYS A 98 -13.03 -1.58 9.02
CA LYS A 98 -13.89 -0.39 8.91
C LYS A 98 -13.37 0.73 9.78
N ILE A 99 -13.43 1.95 9.24
CA ILE A 99 -13.19 3.20 9.97
C ILE A 99 -14.52 3.95 9.94
N SER A 100 -15.18 4.11 11.07
CA SER A 100 -16.54 4.68 11.12
C SER A 100 -16.58 6.17 10.79
N ARG A 101 -15.51 6.89 11.05
CA ARG A 101 -15.33 8.31 10.76
C ARG A 101 -13.86 8.58 10.53
N VAL A 102 -13.48 8.85 9.27
CA VAL A 102 -12.08 9.09 8.89
C VAL A 102 -11.63 10.46 9.38
N GLU A 103 -10.46 10.49 9.99
CA GLU A 103 -9.78 11.70 10.45
C GLU A 103 -8.45 11.88 9.66
N ALA A 104 -7.93 13.11 9.62
CA ALA A 104 -6.70 13.40 8.88
C ALA A 104 -5.50 12.55 9.34
N GLU A 105 -5.48 12.17 10.60
CA GLU A 105 -4.44 11.30 11.17
C GLU A 105 -4.52 9.83 10.71
N ASP A 106 -5.61 9.43 10.05
CA ASP A 106 -5.79 8.07 9.54
C ASP A 106 -5.14 7.85 8.16
N LEU A 107 -4.57 8.91 7.57
CA LEU A 107 -3.78 8.81 6.33
C LEU A 107 -2.65 7.80 6.47
N GLY A 108 -2.47 6.99 5.44
CA GLY A 108 -1.40 6.00 5.37
C GLY A 108 -1.79 4.77 4.58
N VAL A 109 -0.97 3.74 4.69
CA VAL A 109 -1.19 2.45 4.02
C VAL A 109 -1.61 1.41 5.05
N TYR A 110 -2.74 0.79 4.80
CA TYR A 110 -3.29 -0.27 5.64
C TYR A 110 -2.91 -1.64 5.06
N PHE A 111 -2.42 -2.53 5.91
CA PHE A 111 -2.07 -3.89 5.53
C PHE A 111 -2.85 -4.89 6.38
N CYS A 112 -3.42 -5.92 5.74
CA CYS A 112 -3.79 -7.14 6.45
C CYS A 112 -2.63 -8.14 6.46
N SER A 113 -2.57 -9.00 7.46
CA SER A 113 -1.63 -10.11 7.51
C SER A 113 -2.25 -11.34 8.13
N GLN A 114 -1.71 -12.51 7.79
CA GLN A 114 -2.06 -13.76 8.45
C GLN A 114 -0.84 -14.38 9.15
N SER A 115 -1.08 -14.99 10.31
CA SER A 115 -0.10 -15.81 11.02
C SER A 115 -0.66 -17.18 11.41
N THR A 116 -1.69 -17.67 10.72
CA THR A 116 -2.23 -19.02 10.88
C THR A 116 -1.33 -20.05 10.22
N HIS A 117 -0.82 -19.73 9.03
CA HIS A 117 0.03 -20.61 8.21
C HIS A 117 1.43 -20.02 8.04
N VAL A 118 2.43 -20.89 7.98
CA VAL A 118 3.82 -20.50 7.69
C VAL A 118 4.09 -20.74 6.20
N PRO A 119 4.70 -19.78 5.50
CA PRO A 119 5.19 -18.49 5.99
C PRO A 119 4.06 -17.50 6.28
N TYR A 120 4.31 -16.55 7.20
CA TYR A 120 3.38 -15.43 7.44
C TYR A 120 3.38 -14.50 6.23
N THR A 121 2.19 -14.11 5.79
CA THR A 121 2.02 -13.31 4.58
C THR A 121 1.19 -12.06 4.83
N PHE A 122 1.42 -11.06 3.97
CA PHE A 122 0.75 -9.75 4.04
C PHE A 122 -0.03 -9.49 2.74
N GLY A 123 -1.09 -8.71 2.87
CA GLY A 123 -1.76 -8.11 1.72
C GLY A 123 -0.91 -7.02 1.08
N GLY A 124 -1.22 -6.67 -0.17
CA GLY A 124 -0.47 -5.68 -0.94
C GLY A 124 -0.60 -4.23 -0.46
N GLY A 125 -1.49 -3.98 0.52
CA GLY A 125 -1.75 -2.66 1.07
C GLY A 125 -2.92 -1.93 0.38
N THR A 126 -3.54 -1.03 1.15
CA THR A 126 -4.56 -0.08 0.69
C THR A 126 -4.16 1.30 1.15
N LYS A 127 -3.91 2.21 0.23
CA LYS A 127 -3.60 3.59 0.57
C LYS A 127 -4.89 4.37 0.83
N LEU A 128 -5.09 4.82 2.08
CA LEU A 128 -6.17 5.72 2.45
C LEU A 128 -5.71 7.16 2.16
N GLU A 129 -6.48 7.85 1.34
CA GLU A 129 -6.23 9.24 0.92
C GLU A 129 -7.43 10.09 1.28
N ILE A 130 -7.18 11.36 1.65
CA ILE A 130 -8.28 12.29 1.93
C ILE A 130 -8.75 12.91 0.62
N LYS A 131 -10.04 12.73 0.32
CA LYS A 131 -10.71 13.37 -0.82
C LYS A 131 -11.02 14.82 -0.46
N ARG A 132 -10.66 15.73 -1.37
CA ARG A 132 -10.93 17.15 -1.25
C ARG A 132 -11.40 17.72 -2.60
N ALA A 133 -11.80 18.99 -2.62
CA ALA A 133 -12.09 19.69 -3.86
C ALA A 133 -10.86 19.81 -4.75
N ASP A 134 -11.05 19.78 -6.06
CA ASP A 134 -9.98 19.96 -7.03
C ASP A 134 -9.24 21.28 -6.80
N ALA A 135 -7.93 21.24 -6.96
CA ALA A 135 -7.05 22.38 -6.84
C ALA A 135 -6.04 22.40 -7.97
N ALA A 136 -5.94 23.50 -8.66
CA ALA A 136 -4.92 23.71 -9.68
C ALA A 136 -3.53 23.87 -9.04
N PRO A 137 -2.46 23.35 -9.68
CA PRO A 137 -1.11 23.50 -9.16
C PRO A 137 -0.60 24.95 -9.26
N THR A 138 0.17 25.37 -8.26
CA THR A 138 1.03 26.55 -8.37
C THR A 138 2.34 26.11 -8.99
N VAL A 139 2.63 26.61 -10.20
CA VAL A 139 3.76 26.16 -11.01
C VAL A 139 4.91 27.17 -10.93
N SER A 140 6.12 26.66 -10.69
CA SER A 140 7.36 27.44 -10.67
C SER A 140 8.45 26.73 -11.47
N ILE A 141 9.15 27.44 -12.34
CA ILE A 141 10.23 26.91 -13.17
C ILE A 141 11.54 27.56 -12.78
N PHE A 142 12.61 26.78 -12.77
CA PHE A 142 13.96 27.21 -12.39
C PHE A 142 14.96 26.78 -13.47
N PRO A 143 15.76 27.72 -14.00
CA PRO A 143 16.81 27.41 -14.97
C PRO A 143 17.96 26.65 -14.32
N PRO A 144 18.87 26.05 -15.10
CA PRO A 144 20.10 25.47 -14.58
C PRO A 144 20.95 26.49 -13.83
N SER A 145 21.62 26.05 -12.77
CA SER A 145 22.61 26.89 -12.08
C SER A 145 23.87 27.12 -12.95
N SER A 146 24.57 28.21 -12.75
CA SER A 146 25.84 28.49 -13.41
C SER A 146 26.91 27.43 -13.10
N GLU A 147 26.94 26.92 -11.90
CA GLU A 147 27.83 25.83 -11.47
C GLU A 147 27.57 24.54 -12.25
N GLN A 148 26.31 24.18 -12.46
CA GLN A 148 25.95 23.00 -13.26
C GLN A 148 26.38 23.18 -14.73
N LEU A 149 26.15 24.37 -15.31
CA LEU A 149 26.51 24.67 -16.69
C LEU A 149 28.02 24.56 -16.92
N THR A 150 28.86 25.00 -15.97
CA THR A 150 30.32 24.87 -16.07
C THR A 150 30.76 23.40 -16.02
N SER A 151 30.01 22.51 -15.43
CA SER A 151 30.29 21.06 -15.42
C SER A 151 29.85 20.33 -16.70
N GLY A 152 29.21 21.04 -17.65
CA GLY A 152 28.75 20.50 -18.91
C GLY A 152 27.36 19.86 -18.86
N GLY A 153 26.63 20.00 -17.73
CA GLY A 153 25.26 19.57 -17.57
C GLY A 153 24.27 20.73 -17.56
N ALA A 154 23.00 20.46 -17.83
CA ALA A 154 21.91 21.43 -17.69
C ALA A 154 20.63 20.72 -17.25
N SER A 155 20.14 21.04 -16.05
CA SER A 155 18.85 20.60 -15.55
C SER A 155 17.92 21.79 -15.35
N VAL A 156 16.73 21.70 -15.94
CA VAL A 156 15.64 22.64 -15.68
C VAL A 156 14.69 21.95 -14.72
N VAL A 157 14.28 22.65 -13.66
CA VAL A 157 13.40 22.06 -12.64
C VAL A 157 12.09 22.83 -12.59
N CYS A 158 10.99 22.09 -12.56
CA CYS A 158 9.65 22.63 -12.37
C CYS A 158 9.03 22.06 -11.12
N PHE A 159 8.51 22.92 -10.23
CA PHE A 159 7.67 22.51 -9.10
C PHE A 159 6.21 22.80 -9.41
N LEU A 160 5.37 21.81 -9.12
CA LEU A 160 3.93 21.92 -9.13
C LEU A 160 3.45 21.69 -7.71
N ASN A 161 2.95 22.71 -7.05
CA ASN A 161 2.61 22.66 -5.63
C ASN A 161 1.12 22.78 -5.38
N ASN A 162 0.65 22.09 -4.34
CA ASN A 162 -0.67 22.22 -3.76
C ASN A 162 -1.81 21.94 -4.73
N PHE A 163 -1.74 20.84 -5.47
CA PHE A 163 -2.78 20.41 -6.40
C PHE A 163 -3.56 19.19 -5.90
N TYR A 164 -4.76 18.99 -6.43
CA TYR A 164 -5.57 17.80 -6.22
C TYR A 164 -6.48 17.62 -7.46
N PRO A 165 -6.68 16.37 -7.96
CA PRO A 165 -6.16 15.08 -7.47
C PRO A 165 -4.66 14.87 -7.78
N LYS A 166 -4.13 13.72 -7.32
CA LYS A 166 -2.72 13.35 -7.53
C LYS A 166 -2.36 13.17 -9.01
N ASP A 167 -3.30 12.65 -9.80
CA ASP A 167 -3.09 12.40 -11.22
C ASP A 167 -3.00 13.73 -11.97
N ILE A 168 -1.82 13.99 -12.53
CA ILE A 168 -1.52 15.20 -13.29
C ILE A 168 -0.60 14.85 -14.45
N ASN A 169 -0.77 15.51 -15.59
CA ASN A 169 0.07 15.34 -16.76
C ASN A 169 0.96 16.56 -16.93
N VAL A 170 2.28 16.34 -16.92
CA VAL A 170 3.29 17.37 -17.17
C VAL A 170 3.88 17.17 -18.55
N LYS A 171 3.85 18.22 -19.36
CA LYS A 171 4.40 18.22 -20.70
C LYS A 171 5.48 19.30 -20.83
N TRP A 172 6.71 18.88 -21.16
CA TRP A 172 7.81 19.77 -21.43
C TRP A 172 7.87 20.13 -22.91
N LYS A 173 8.05 21.42 -23.20
CA LYS A 173 8.27 21.93 -24.56
C LYS A 173 9.51 22.81 -24.59
N ILE A 174 10.41 22.54 -25.54
CA ILE A 174 11.61 23.36 -25.83
C ILE A 174 11.40 23.96 -27.20
N ASP A 175 11.38 25.26 -27.28
CA ASP A 175 11.14 26.01 -28.54
C ASP A 175 9.86 25.55 -29.30
N GLY A 176 8.82 25.20 -28.51
CA GLY A 176 7.54 24.73 -29.03
C GLY A 176 7.46 23.21 -29.30
N SER A 177 8.59 22.50 -29.30
CA SER A 177 8.64 21.05 -29.51
C SER A 177 8.57 20.27 -28.19
N GLU A 178 7.75 19.21 -28.18
CA GLU A 178 7.61 18.35 -27.00
C GLU A 178 8.89 17.56 -26.70
N ARG A 179 9.28 17.50 -25.44
CA ARG A 179 10.43 16.74 -24.94
C ARG A 179 9.97 15.67 -23.97
N GLN A 180 10.28 14.39 -24.28
CA GLN A 180 9.93 13.24 -23.43
C GLN A 180 11.16 12.60 -22.80
N ASN A 181 12.30 12.59 -23.50
CA ASN A 181 13.52 11.96 -23.00
C ASN A 181 14.25 12.85 -21.99
N GLY A 182 14.74 12.23 -20.92
CA GLY A 182 15.48 12.91 -19.85
C GLY A 182 14.57 13.62 -18.83
N VAL A 183 13.27 13.35 -18.84
CA VAL A 183 12.32 13.86 -17.85
C VAL A 183 12.22 12.90 -16.66
N LEU A 184 12.37 13.44 -15.46
CA LEU A 184 12.18 12.72 -14.19
C LEU A 184 11.11 13.42 -13.37
N ASN A 185 10.10 12.67 -12.96
CA ASN A 185 8.99 13.16 -12.15
C ASN A 185 9.01 12.52 -10.78
N SER A 186 8.82 13.33 -9.73
CA SER A 186 8.73 12.86 -8.34
C SER A 186 7.57 13.54 -7.64
N TRP A 187 6.63 12.74 -7.12
CA TRP A 187 5.48 13.20 -6.34
C TRP A 187 5.79 13.12 -4.84
N THR A 188 5.18 14.02 -4.05
CA THR A 188 5.14 13.91 -2.60
C THR A 188 4.01 12.97 -2.16
N ASP A 189 4.05 12.54 -0.90
CA ASP A 189 2.84 12.03 -0.25
C ASP A 189 1.82 13.15 -0.06
N GLN A 190 0.55 12.78 0.19
CA GLN A 190 -0.51 13.73 0.46
C GLN A 190 -0.20 14.53 1.73
N ASP A 191 -0.32 15.84 1.66
CA ASP A 191 -0.12 16.72 2.82
C ASP A 191 -1.21 16.50 3.87
N SER A 192 -0.82 16.37 5.14
CA SER A 192 -1.74 16.07 6.24
C SER A 192 -2.60 17.27 6.66
N LYS A 193 -2.23 18.51 6.28
CA LYS A 193 -2.94 19.72 6.67
C LYS A 193 -4.00 20.12 5.65
N ASP A 194 -3.64 20.14 4.37
CA ASP A 194 -4.51 20.61 3.30
C ASP A 194 -4.91 19.52 2.30
N SER A 195 -4.41 18.31 2.45
CA SER A 195 -4.70 17.14 1.62
C SER A 195 -4.33 17.30 0.14
N THR A 196 -3.38 18.19 -0.17
CA THR A 196 -2.86 18.39 -1.51
C THR A 196 -1.65 17.53 -1.80
N TYR A 197 -1.32 17.44 -3.08
CA TYR A 197 -0.07 16.84 -3.57
C TYR A 197 0.85 17.92 -4.13
N SER A 198 2.12 17.61 -4.17
CA SER A 198 3.13 18.38 -4.90
C SER A 198 4.02 17.43 -5.71
N MET A 199 4.61 17.94 -6.77
CA MET A 199 5.57 17.19 -7.56
C MET A 199 6.70 18.07 -8.07
N SER A 200 7.82 17.44 -8.38
CA SER A 200 8.91 18.03 -9.16
C SER A 200 9.10 17.28 -10.46
N SER A 201 9.40 18.02 -11.51
CA SER A 201 9.67 17.48 -12.83
C SER A 201 10.95 18.06 -13.41
#